data_5a6d53bd291eaef079c15a0204c6ee67
#
_entry.id   5a6d53bd291eaef079c15a0204c6ee67
#
_cell.length_a   1.000
_cell.length_b   1.000
_cell.length_c   1.000
_cell.angle_alpha   90.00
_cell.angle_beta   90.00
_cell.angle_gamma   90.00
#
_symmetry.space_group_name_H-M   'P 1'
#
loop_
_entity.id
_entity.type
_entity.pdbx_description
1 polymer ?
#
loop_
_entity_poly.entity_id
_entity_poly.type
_entity_poly.pdbx_seq_one_letter_code
_entity_poly.pdbx_strand_id
1 'polypeptide(L)'
;AAGRTGPTGPCPENPTGEHNQRWGWDGEKYNYTSSLLNDYENVLSALVALQINQQEQFIKDCKLREKNGETLNAVPEMVIDKLQRIWEFVFPHRDIIIEDGKVLAGFEKDGQYYEYKGRDMSDGERVGLYLMAQSLCVPSDKTIIIDEPEIHLHRSIMNKLWEAIEAEREDCFFIYITHDTQFASNHKNSKKIWIKGFDGITWEWEEVKNSELPEQLLLDILGNRKTVLFVEGTHDS
;
A
#
# COMPACT_ATOMS: atom_id res chain seq x y z
N ALA A 1 -6.08 5.11 -28.87
CA ALA A 1 -5.91 5.24 -27.43
C ALA A 1 -6.44 6.62 -27.04
N ALA A 2 -7.64 6.68 -26.45
CA ALA A 2 -8.20 7.91 -25.92
C ALA A 2 -7.44 8.27 -24.65
N GLY A 3 -6.76 9.42 -24.66
CA GLY A 3 -6.10 9.95 -23.47
C GLY A 3 -7.13 10.19 -22.37
N ARG A 4 -6.97 9.55 -21.23
CA ARG A 4 -7.75 9.88 -20.04
C ARG A 4 -7.34 11.28 -19.61
N THR A 5 -8.28 12.22 -19.71
CA THR A 5 -8.15 13.52 -19.08
C THR A 5 -8.31 13.31 -17.58
N GLY A 6 -7.32 13.69 -16.79
CA GLY A 6 -7.41 13.71 -15.35
C GLY A 6 -8.60 14.55 -14.86
N PRO A 7 -8.95 14.50 -13.56
CA PRO A 7 -10.09 15.20 -12.99
C PRO A 7 -10.03 16.69 -13.34
N THR A 8 -11.12 17.23 -13.88
CA THR A 8 -11.28 18.63 -14.34
C THR A 8 -11.51 19.63 -13.19
N GLY A 9 -11.04 19.36 -11.98
CA GLY A 9 -11.05 20.33 -10.88
C GLY A 9 -9.72 21.07 -10.77
N PRO A 10 -9.70 22.31 -10.23
CA PRO A 10 -8.44 22.97 -9.94
C PRO A 10 -7.67 22.11 -8.95
N CYS A 11 -6.47 21.68 -9.35
CA CYS A 11 -5.53 21.01 -8.44
C CYS A 11 -5.26 21.97 -7.27
N PRO A 12 -5.37 21.55 -6.01
CA PRO A 12 -4.99 22.42 -4.90
C PRO A 12 -3.55 22.89 -5.12
N GLU A 13 -3.34 24.19 -5.11
CA GLU A 13 -2.05 24.81 -5.34
C GLU A 13 -1.04 24.22 -4.32
N ASN A 14 -0.12 23.41 -4.80
CA ASN A 14 1.02 22.98 -4.03
C ASN A 14 2.22 23.86 -4.37
N PRO A 15 2.67 24.73 -3.45
CA PRO A 15 3.72 25.69 -3.72
C PRO A 15 5.08 25.05 -4.05
N THR A 16 5.26 23.76 -3.83
CA THR A 16 6.54 23.05 -4.07
C THR A 16 6.58 22.28 -5.39
N GLY A 17 5.48 22.16 -6.10
CA GLY A 17 5.41 21.35 -7.34
C GLY A 17 5.52 19.83 -7.16
N GLU A 18 5.85 19.35 -5.96
CA GLU A 18 6.03 17.93 -5.65
C GLU A 18 4.76 17.11 -5.87
N HIS A 19 3.61 17.73 -5.64
CA HIS A 19 2.32 17.09 -5.86
C HIS A 19 2.11 16.68 -7.33
N ASN A 20 2.53 17.50 -8.26
CA ASN A 20 2.37 17.23 -9.69
C ASN A 20 3.24 16.05 -10.15
N GLN A 21 4.46 15.93 -9.59
CA GLN A 21 5.35 14.81 -9.87
C GLN A 21 4.81 13.50 -9.31
N ARG A 22 4.30 13.51 -8.07
CA ARG A 22 3.75 12.33 -7.41
C ARG A 22 2.53 11.74 -8.14
N TRP A 23 1.71 12.58 -8.75
CA TRP A 23 0.51 12.16 -9.50
C TRP A 23 0.75 12.05 -11.01
N GLY A 24 1.98 12.22 -11.47
CA GLY A 24 2.35 12.12 -12.88
C GLY A 24 1.81 13.24 -13.75
N TRP A 25 1.55 14.40 -13.16
CA TRP A 25 1.25 15.59 -13.92
C TRP A 25 2.55 16.17 -14.49
N ASP A 26 2.61 16.23 -15.80
CA ASP A 26 3.64 16.96 -16.54
C ASP A 26 2.96 18.07 -17.34
N GLY A 27 2.96 19.27 -16.78
CA GLY A 27 2.23 20.41 -17.35
C GLY A 27 0.71 20.17 -17.41
N GLU A 28 0.13 20.18 -18.59
CA GLU A 28 -1.30 19.94 -18.81
C GLU A 28 -1.66 18.46 -19.06
N LYS A 29 -0.68 17.55 -19.08
CA LYS A 29 -0.89 16.14 -19.40
C LYS A 29 -0.37 15.22 -18.32
N TYR A 30 -1.20 14.25 -17.93
CA TYR A 30 -0.80 13.16 -17.05
C TYR A 30 0.12 12.20 -17.81
N ASN A 31 1.36 12.04 -17.35
CA ASN A 31 2.30 11.10 -17.91
C ASN A 31 2.44 9.88 -17.00
N TYR A 32 1.64 8.85 -17.26
CA TYR A 32 1.57 7.64 -16.45
C TYR A 32 2.90 6.88 -16.36
N THR A 33 3.64 6.83 -17.47
CA THR A 33 4.86 6.01 -17.55
C THR A 33 6.03 6.61 -16.78
N SER A 34 6.23 7.93 -16.86
CA SER A 34 7.33 8.59 -16.17
C SER A 34 7.08 8.72 -14.67
N SER A 35 5.82 8.87 -14.25
CA SER A 35 5.48 8.99 -12.82
C SER A 35 5.69 7.70 -12.04
N LEU A 36 5.38 6.54 -12.63
CA LEU A 36 5.59 5.25 -11.95
C LEU A 36 7.08 4.96 -11.66
N LEU A 37 7.99 5.32 -12.58
CA LEU A 37 9.41 5.12 -12.38
C LEU A 37 9.98 6.02 -11.27
N ASN A 38 9.51 7.27 -11.18
CA ASN A 38 9.94 8.21 -10.16
C ASN A 38 9.28 7.94 -8.81
N ASP A 39 8.06 7.39 -8.81
CA ASP A 39 7.29 7.18 -7.59
C ASP A 39 7.91 6.10 -6.67
N TYR A 40 8.47 5.04 -7.24
CA TYR A 40 9.16 4.01 -6.46
C TYR A 40 10.33 4.59 -5.63
N GLU A 41 11.19 5.39 -6.25
CA GLU A 41 12.33 6.02 -5.56
C GLU A 41 11.86 7.05 -4.55
N ASN A 42 10.82 7.81 -4.86
CA ASN A 42 10.23 8.79 -3.95
C ASN A 42 9.62 8.12 -2.71
N VAL A 43 8.91 7.00 -2.87
CA VAL A 43 8.32 6.25 -1.76
C VAL A 43 9.41 5.67 -0.85
N LEU A 44 10.47 5.09 -1.41
CA LEU A 44 11.61 4.61 -0.61
C LEU A 44 12.32 5.75 0.12
N SER A 45 12.49 6.89 -0.53
CA SER A 45 13.07 8.07 0.10
C SER A 45 12.20 8.60 1.25
N ALA A 46 10.88 8.60 1.07
CA ALA A 46 9.93 8.96 2.12
C ALA A 46 9.97 7.99 3.30
N LEU A 47 10.09 6.68 3.05
CA LEU A 47 10.24 5.67 4.09
C LEU A 47 11.51 5.89 4.92
N VAL A 48 12.65 6.12 4.26
CA VAL A 48 13.93 6.42 4.93
C VAL A 48 13.85 7.72 5.72
N ALA A 49 13.24 8.76 5.16
CA ALA A 49 13.02 10.01 5.87
C ALA A 49 12.13 9.84 7.11
N LEU A 50 11.09 9.02 7.01
CA LEU A 50 10.23 8.70 8.15
C LEU A 50 11.01 7.98 9.26
N GLN A 51 11.86 7.00 8.90
CA GLN A 51 12.75 6.31 9.84
C GLN A 51 13.67 7.27 10.55
N ILE A 52 14.32 8.16 9.81
CA ILE A 52 15.23 9.18 10.39
C ILE A 52 14.47 10.09 11.36
N ASN A 53 13.29 10.56 10.98
CA ASN A 53 12.46 11.41 11.84
C ASN A 53 12.05 10.70 13.14
N GLN A 54 11.70 9.41 13.07
CA GLN A 54 11.37 8.61 14.26
C GLN A 54 12.60 8.44 15.18
N GLN A 55 13.77 8.17 14.61
CA GLN A 55 15.02 8.06 15.35
C GLN A 55 15.41 9.39 16.02
N GLU A 56 15.30 10.50 15.29
CA GLU A 56 15.57 11.83 15.86
C GLU A 56 14.62 12.19 17.01
N GLN A 57 13.33 11.85 16.85
CA GLN A 57 12.35 12.09 17.90
C GLN A 57 12.65 11.28 19.15
N PHE A 58 13.01 10.00 18.99
CA PHE A 58 13.41 9.14 20.08
C PHE A 58 14.67 9.67 20.80
N ILE A 59 15.70 10.10 20.05
CA ILE A 59 16.92 10.69 20.62
C ILE A 59 16.60 11.98 21.40
N LYS A 60 15.71 12.83 20.90
CA LYS A 60 15.26 14.05 21.60
C LYS A 60 14.57 13.71 22.92
N ASP A 61 13.69 12.69 22.91
CA ASP A 61 13.00 12.22 24.13
C ASP A 61 14.02 11.65 25.15
N CYS A 62 14.97 10.84 24.73
CA CYS A 62 16.02 10.30 25.58
C CYS A 62 16.85 11.42 26.27
N LYS A 63 17.26 12.43 25.50
CA LYS A 63 18.01 13.57 26.04
C LYS A 63 17.19 14.37 27.06
N LEU A 64 15.89 14.53 26.83
CA LEU A 64 15.00 15.22 27.75
C LEU A 64 14.84 14.45 29.07
N ARG A 65 14.63 13.13 28.97
CA ARG A 65 14.50 12.23 30.14
C ARG A 65 15.78 12.17 30.96
N GLU A 66 16.92 12.06 30.30
CA GLU A 66 18.25 12.11 30.94
C GLU A 66 18.42 13.41 31.73
N LYS A 67 18.07 14.55 31.13
CA LYS A 67 18.13 15.87 31.78
C LYS A 67 17.24 15.96 33.03
N ASN A 68 16.08 15.29 32.99
CA ASN A 68 15.10 15.26 34.08
C ASN A 68 15.45 14.19 35.14
N GLY A 69 16.46 13.35 34.95
CA GLY A 69 16.80 12.23 35.83
C GLY A 69 15.81 11.07 35.76
N GLU A 70 15.06 10.96 34.64
CA GLU A 70 14.10 9.89 34.39
C GLU A 70 14.78 8.69 33.74
N THR A 71 14.18 7.50 33.90
CA THR A 71 14.64 6.29 33.20
C THR A 71 14.38 6.40 31.70
N LEU A 72 15.33 5.91 30.89
CA LEU A 72 15.17 5.84 29.45
C LEU A 72 14.15 4.76 29.07
N ASN A 73 13.35 5.06 28.06
CA ASN A 73 12.44 4.08 27.46
C ASN A 73 13.21 3.06 26.64
N ALA A 74 12.61 1.87 26.47
CA ALA A 74 13.05 0.94 25.45
C ALA A 74 12.93 1.59 24.06
N VAL A 75 13.78 1.17 23.12
CA VAL A 75 13.69 1.63 21.73
C VAL A 75 12.33 1.21 21.17
N PRO A 76 11.50 2.15 20.69
CA PRO A 76 10.22 1.81 20.10
C PRO A 76 10.45 1.14 18.74
N GLU A 77 9.49 0.35 18.33
CA GLU A 77 9.44 -0.16 16.98
C GLU A 77 9.27 0.97 15.96
N MET A 78 10.09 0.96 14.92
CA MET A 78 10.13 2.00 13.90
C MET A 78 9.59 1.48 12.56
N VAL A 79 9.47 2.37 11.58
CA VAL A 79 8.84 2.02 10.30
C VAL A 79 9.58 0.92 9.53
N ILE A 80 10.91 0.86 9.61
CA ILE A 80 11.69 -0.19 8.94
C ILE A 80 11.49 -1.54 9.64
N ASP A 81 11.37 -1.60 10.96
CA ASP A 81 11.08 -2.84 11.69
C ASP A 81 9.71 -3.41 11.26
N LYS A 82 8.71 -2.55 11.10
CA LYS A 82 7.39 -2.93 10.58
C LYS A 82 7.47 -3.46 9.14
N LEU A 83 8.22 -2.77 8.27
CA LEU A 83 8.42 -3.22 6.90
C LEU A 83 9.09 -4.60 6.84
N GLN A 84 10.13 -4.82 7.65
CA GLN A 84 10.83 -6.11 7.72
C GLN A 84 9.90 -7.23 8.18
N ARG A 85 9.04 -6.98 9.16
CA ARG A 85 8.05 -7.95 9.64
C ARG A 85 7.03 -8.31 8.55
N ILE A 86 6.48 -7.32 7.82
CA ILE A 86 5.58 -7.57 6.69
C ILE A 86 6.33 -8.39 5.61
N TRP A 87 7.56 -7.99 5.31
CA TRP A 87 8.37 -8.64 4.28
C TRP A 87 8.63 -10.11 4.62
N GLU A 88 9.05 -10.41 5.86
CA GLU A 88 9.30 -11.78 6.33
C GLU A 88 8.04 -12.66 6.22
N PHE A 89 6.88 -12.11 6.56
CA PHE A 89 5.60 -12.83 6.43
C PHE A 89 5.23 -13.12 4.96
N VAL A 90 5.46 -12.16 4.08
CA VAL A 90 5.10 -12.27 2.65
C VAL A 90 6.13 -13.09 1.87
N PHE A 91 7.41 -12.91 2.17
CA PHE A 91 8.56 -13.54 1.51
C PHE A 91 9.45 -14.32 2.51
N PRO A 92 8.97 -15.40 3.13
CA PRO A 92 9.62 -16.06 4.26
C PRO A 92 11.02 -16.63 4.00
N HIS A 93 11.49 -16.61 2.75
CA HIS A 93 12.83 -17.07 2.37
C HIS A 93 13.70 -15.93 1.81
N ARG A 94 13.33 -14.70 2.11
CA ARG A 94 14.00 -13.50 1.62
C ARG A 94 14.11 -12.48 2.76
N ASP A 95 15.31 -12.01 2.99
CA ASP A 95 15.55 -10.91 3.90
C ASP A 95 15.48 -9.58 3.15
N ILE A 96 15.09 -8.51 3.83
CA ILE A 96 15.16 -7.15 3.33
C ILE A 96 16.04 -6.32 4.28
N ILE A 97 17.01 -5.62 3.71
CA ILE A 97 17.96 -4.77 4.43
C ILE A 97 17.85 -3.37 3.85
N ILE A 98 17.57 -2.40 4.71
CA ILE A 98 17.51 -0.97 4.33
C ILE A 98 18.52 -0.24 5.20
N GLU A 99 19.69 0.01 4.63
CA GLU A 99 20.81 0.67 5.31
C GLU A 99 21.44 1.73 4.39
N ASP A 100 21.84 2.86 4.95
CA ASP A 100 22.47 3.98 4.22
C ASP A 100 21.66 4.44 3.00
N GLY A 101 20.33 4.37 3.06
CA GLY A 101 19.45 4.71 1.93
C GLY A 101 19.50 3.70 0.78
N LYS A 102 20.08 2.52 0.99
CA LYS A 102 20.14 1.43 0.02
C LYS A 102 19.19 0.32 0.42
N VAL A 103 18.58 -0.27 -0.58
CA VAL A 103 17.75 -1.46 -0.43
C VAL A 103 18.51 -2.66 -0.98
N LEU A 104 18.71 -3.64 -0.12
CA LEU A 104 19.29 -4.94 -0.44
C LEU A 104 18.27 -6.01 -0.05
N ALA A 105 18.25 -7.10 -0.79
CA ALA A 105 17.55 -8.31 -0.39
C ALA A 105 18.55 -9.46 -0.33
N GLY A 106 18.25 -10.45 0.49
CA GLY A 106 19.12 -11.59 0.65
C GLY A 106 18.36 -12.90 0.81
N PHE A 107 19.07 -13.99 0.65
CA PHE A 107 18.57 -15.33 0.94
C PHE A 107 19.71 -16.29 1.23
N GLU A 108 19.42 -17.30 2.03
CA GLU A 108 20.32 -18.40 2.28
C GLU A 108 20.06 -19.56 1.29
N LYS A 109 21.12 -20.07 0.69
CA LYS A 109 21.08 -21.26 -0.16
C LYS A 109 22.33 -22.10 0.05
N ASP A 110 22.16 -23.39 0.30
CA ASP A 110 23.25 -24.37 0.50
C ASP A 110 24.25 -23.96 1.62
N GLY A 111 23.76 -23.29 2.69
CA GLY A 111 24.57 -22.78 3.79
C GLY A 111 25.40 -21.54 3.45
N GLN A 112 25.13 -20.91 2.33
CA GLN A 112 25.75 -19.65 1.91
C GLN A 112 24.70 -18.56 1.76
N TYR A 113 25.01 -17.37 2.30
CA TYR A 113 24.15 -16.19 2.19
C TYR A 113 24.48 -15.40 0.92
N TYR A 114 23.44 -15.05 0.16
CA TYR A 114 23.53 -14.29 -1.09
C TYR A 114 22.76 -12.99 -0.94
N GLU A 115 23.40 -11.89 -1.28
CA GLU A 115 22.78 -10.56 -1.31
C GLU A 115 22.65 -10.07 -2.76
N TYR A 116 21.56 -9.33 -3.01
CA TYR A 116 21.32 -8.65 -4.28
C TYR A 116 20.69 -7.28 -4.07
N LYS A 117 20.85 -6.40 -5.04
CA LYS A 117 20.36 -5.02 -4.95
C LYS A 117 18.88 -4.96 -5.28
N GLY A 118 18.19 -3.93 -4.81
CA GLY A 118 16.77 -3.70 -5.12
C GLY A 118 16.45 -3.71 -6.62
N ARG A 119 17.38 -3.26 -7.48
CA ARG A 119 17.21 -3.33 -8.95
C ARG A 119 17.19 -4.75 -9.51
N ASP A 120 17.77 -5.70 -8.79
CA ASP A 120 17.91 -7.11 -9.21
C ASP A 120 16.77 -7.97 -8.57
N MET A 121 15.86 -7.35 -7.83
CA MET A 121 14.65 -7.98 -7.31
C MET A 121 13.71 -8.39 -8.45
N SER A 122 12.95 -9.45 -8.24
CA SER A 122 11.83 -9.83 -9.11
C SER A 122 10.74 -8.75 -9.11
N ASP A 123 9.89 -8.74 -10.13
CA ASP A 123 8.78 -7.78 -10.22
C ASP A 123 7.85 -7.87 -9.00
N GLY A 124 7.55 -9.09 -8.53
CA GLY A 124 6.72 -9.30 -7.34
C GLY A 124 7.35 -8.75 -6.05
N GLU A 125 8.67 -8.91 -5.86
CA GLU A 125 9.40 -8.34 -4.72
C GLU A 125 9.40 -6.81 -4.78
N ARG A 126 9.63 -6.22 -5.97
CA ARG A 126 9.62 -4.75 -6.14
C ARG A 126 8.23 -4.16 -5.89
N VAL A 127 7.19 -4.76 -6.44
CA VAL A 127 5.81 -4.32 -6.23
C VAL A 127 5.42 -4.49 -4.76
N GLY A 128 5.75 -5.63 -4.14
CA GLY A 128 5.50 -5.85 -2.72
C GLY A 128 6.17 -4.80 -1.84
N LEU A 129 7.47 -4.55 -2.06
CA LEU A 129 8.21 -3.52 -1.34
C LEU A 129 7.61 -2.12 -1.51
N TYR A 130 7.23 -1.76 -2.74
CA TYR A 130 6.60 -0.48 -3.03
C TYR A 130 5.29 -0.30 -2.26
N LEU A 131 4.41 -1.30 -2.29
CA LEU A 131 3.10 -1.25 -1.62
C LEU A 131 3.24 -1.20 -0.09
N MET A 132 4.17 -1.99 0.47
CA MET A 132 4.50 -1.95 1.90
C MET A 132 4.98 -0.55 2.31
N ALA A 133 5.99 -0.02 1.60
CA ALA A 133 6.58 1.26 1.90
C ALA A 133 5.57 2.41 1.75
N GLN A 134 4.77 2.39 0.67
CA GLN A 134 3.73 3.39 0.44
C GLN A 134 2.67 3.37 1.56
N SER A 135 2.19 2.19 1.94
CA SER A 135 1.19 2.04 3.00
C SER A 135 1.71 2.47 4.36
N LEU A 136 2.97 2.15 4.68
CA LEU A 136 3.61 2.54 5.95
C LEU A 136 3.90 4.04 6.05
N CYS A 137 4.06 4.74 4.93
CA CYS A 137 4.28 6.19 4.88
C CYS A 137 2.99 7.02 5.01
N VAL A 138 1.81 6.41 4.92
CA VAL A 138 0.55 7.13 5.11
C VAL A 138 0.41 7.53 6.57
N PRO A 139 0.05 8.78 6.91
CA PRO A 139 -0.24 9.17 8.29
C PRO A 139 -1.40 8.35 8.90
N SER A 140 -1.43 8.25 10.24
CA SER A 140 -2.53 7.61 10.97
C SER A 140 -3.89 8.29 10.70
N ASP A 141 -4.97 7.54 10.89
CA ASP A 141 -6.36 8.00 10.71
C ASP A 141 -6.66 8.48 9.28
N LYS A 142 -6.05 7.83 8.28
CA LYS A 142 -6.30 8.12 6.85
C LYS A 142 -6.93 6.93 6.15
N THR A 143 -7.56 7.25 5.01
CA THR A 143 -8.08 6.24 4.09
C THR A 143 -7.03 5.92 3.04
N ILE A 144 -6.75 4.64 2.86
CA ILE A 144 -5.89 4.09 1.81
C ILE A 144 -6.81 3.50 0.75
N ILE A 145 -6.76 4.02 -0.46
CA ILE A 145 -7.56 3.56 -1.59
C ILE A 145 -6.64 2.80 -2.54
N ILE A 146 -6.98 1.55 -2.80
CA ILE A 146 -6.24 0.65 -3.66
C ILE A 146 -7.11 0.28 -4.86
N ASP A 147 -6.65 0.66 -6.05
CA ASP A 147 -7.28 0.31 -7.32
C ASP A 147 -6.54 -0.88 -7.93
N GLU A 148 -7.27 -1.97 -8.18
CA GLU A 148 -6.76 -3.22 -8.75
C GLU A 148 -5.62 -3.85 -7.89
N PRO A 149 -5.87 -4.21 -6.63
CA PRO A 149 -4.86 -4.77 -5.72
C PRO A 149 -4.19 -6.05 -6.24
N GLU A 150 -4.80 -6.72 -7.21
CA GLU A 150 -4.32 -7.93 -7.88
C GLU A 150 -3.30 -7.68 -8.98
N ILE A 151 -3.14 -6.46 -9.46
CA ILE A 151 -2.23 -6.16 -10.58
C ILE A 151 -0.78 -6.38 -10.16
N HIS A 152 -0.04 -7.08 -11.01
CA HIS A 152 1.40 -7.37 -10.87
C HIS A 152 1.79 -8.27 -9.70
N LEU A 153 0.83 -8.81 -8.94
CA LEU A 153 1.09 -9.73 -7.84
C LEU A 153 0.54 -11.12 -8.13
N HIS A 154 1.35 -12.15 -7.83
CA HIS A 154 0.82 -13.50 -7.81
C HIS A 154 -0.15 -13.66 -6.64
N ARG A 155 -1.27 -14.36 -6.84
CA ARG A 155 -2.34 -14.52 -5.83
C ARG A 155 -1.85 -14.99 -4.46
N SER A 156 -0.84 -15.85 -4.42
CA SER A 156 -0.28 -16.35 -3.15
C SER A 156 0.45 -15.27 -2.34
N ILE A 157 0.96 -14.25 -3.01
CA ILE A 157 1.64 -13.10 -2.39
C ILE A 157 0.62 -12.02 -2.05
N MET A 158 -0.27 -11.73 -2.97
CA MET A 158 -1.27 -10.65 -2.86
C MET A 158 -2.07 -10.72 -1.55
N ASN A 159 -2.71 -11.86 -1.27
CA ASN A 159 -3.53 -12.00 -0.07
C ASN A 159 -2.71 -11.82 1.22
N LYS A 160 -1.52 -12.43 1.29
CA LYS A 160 -0.62 -12.28 2.43
C LYS A 160 -0.14 -10.83 2.60
N LEU A 161 0.14 -10.16 1.49
CA LEU A 161 0.61 -8.78 1.50
C LEU A 161 -0.43 -7.84 2.11
N TRP A 162 -1.67 -7.90 1.62
CA TRP A 162 -2.73 -7.02 2.11
C TRP A 162 -3.13 -7.37 3.55
N GLU A 163 -3.23 -8.65 3.90
CA GLU A 163 -3.44 -9.10 5.28
C GLU A 163 -2.39 -8.52 6.24
N ALA A 164 -1.10 -8.59 5.87
CA ALA A 164 -0.03 -8.08 6.69
C ALA A 164 0.00 -6.55 6.77
N ILE A 165 -0.29 -5.85 5.66
CA ILE A 165 -0.38 -4.39 5.65
C ILE A 165 -1.55 -3.91 6.51
N GLU A 166 -2.72 -4.52 6.40
CA GLU A 166 -3.90 -4.19 7.20
C GLU A 166 -3.63 -4.40 8.70
N ALA A 167 -2.98 -5.51 9.06
CA ALA A 167 -2.61 -5.81 10.45
C ALA A 167 -1.62 -4.77 11.03
N GLU A 168 -0.72 -4.22 10.21
CA GLU A 168 0.22 -3.17 10.65
C GLU A 168 -0.38 -1.77 10.64
N ARG A 169 -1.49 -1.59 9.94
CA ARG A 169 -2.14 -0.30 9.72
C ARG A 169 -3.61 -0.32 10.16
N GLU A 170 -3.88 -0.95 11.31
CA GLU A 170 -5.20 -0.90 11.96
C GLU A 170 -5.69 0.53 12.26
N ASP A 171 -4.76 1.50 12.24
CA ASP A 171 -5.01 2.92 12.36
C ASP A 171 -5.55 3.58 11.08
N CYS A 172 -5.64 2.85 9.98
CA CYS A 172 -6.09 3.34 8.68
C CYS A 172 -7.35 2.61 8.21
N PHE A 173 -8.10 3.28 7.35
CA PHE A 173 -9.26 2.71 6.69
C PHE A 173 -8.89 2.29 5.25
N PHE A 174 -9.23 1.06 4.84
CA PHE A 174 -8.89 0.53 3.53
C PHE A 174 -10.12 0.49 2.61
N ILE A 175 -9.94 0.93 1.37
CA ILE A 175 -10.92 0.82 0.30
C ILE A 175 -10.24 0.13 -0.89
N TYR A 176 -10.75 -1.02 -1.27
CA TYR A 176 -10.30 -1.76 -2.43
C TYR A 176 -11.27 -1.61 -3.59
N ILE A 177 -10.76 -1.28 -4.76
CA ILE A 177 -11.50 -1.25 -6.01
C ILE A 177 -10.95 -2.39 -6.86
N THR A 178 -11.73 -3.43 -7.08
CA THR A 178 -11.26 -4.62 -7.79
C THR A 178 -12.35 -5.29 -8.62
N HIS A 179 -11.95 -6.05 -9.59
CA HIS A 179 -12.81 -6.98 -10.32
C HIS A 179 -12.48 -8.46 -10.00
N ASP A 180 -11.49 -8.73 -9.13
CA ASP A 180 -11.18 -10.08 -8.66
C ASP A 180 -12.13 -10.49 -7.53
N THR A 181 -13.14 -11.29 -7.89
CA THR A 181 -14.15 -11.79 -6.95
C THR A 181 -13.58 -12.71 -5.88
N GLN A 182 -12.43 -13.36 -6.14
CA GLN A 182 -11.76 -14.19 -5.15
C GLN A 182 -11.05 -13.35 -4.11
N PHE A 183 -10.38 -12.26 -4.52
CA PHE A 183 -9.80 -11.28 -3.59
C PHE A 183 -10.90 -10.74 -2.66
N ALA A 184 -12.01 -10.33 -3.25
CA ALA A 184 -13.16 -9.85 -2.53
C ALA A 184 -13.73 -10.86 -1.52
N SER A 185 -13.82 -12.13 -1.89
CA SER A 185 -14.35 -13.19 -1.02
C SER A 185 -13.43 -13.50 0.17
N ASN A 186 -12.11 -13.28 0.02
CA ASN A 186 -11.15 -13.52 1.09
C ASN A 186 -11.26 -12.49 2.22
N HIS A 187 -11.71 -11.27 1.94
CA HIS A 187 -11.95 -10.21 2.92
C HIS A 187 -13.35 -10.35 3.55
N LYS A 188 -13.53 -11.36 4.42
CA LYS A 188 -14.85 -11.76 4.97
C LYS A 188 -15.51 -10.67 5.80
N ASN A 189 -14.73 -9.86 6.50
CA ASN A 189 -15.24 -8.83 7.42
C ASN A 189 -15.46 -7.46 6.75
N SER A 190 -15.15 -7.34 5.44
CA SER A 190 -15.32 -6.09 4.71
C SER A 190 -16.76 -5.88 4.25
N LYS A 191 -17.19 -4.62 4.18
CA LYS A 191 -18.42 -4.24 3.48
C LYS A 191 -18.16 -4.27 1.98
N LYS A 192 -19.01 -4.96 1.25
CA LYS A 192 -18.87 -5.14 -0.20
C LYS A 192 -19.97 -4.40 -0.93
N ILE A 193 -19.58 -3.55 -1.87
CA ILE A 193 -20.48 -2.78 -2.73
C ILE A 193 -20.27 -3.21 -4.17
N TRP A 194 -21.31 -3.70 -4.80
CA TRP A 194 -21.30 -4.05 -6.19
C TRP A 194 -21.83 -2.89 -7.04
N ILE A 195 -21.00 -2.36 -7.91
CA ILE A 195 -21.38 -1.33 -8.86
C ILE A 195 -21.89 -2.00 -10.13
N LYS A 196 -23.21 -1.94 -10.37
CA LYS A 196 -23.89 -2.61 -11.48
C LYS A 196 -23.80 -1.83 -12.78
N GLY A 197 -23.84 -0.52 -12.73
CA GLY A 197 -23.82 0.32 -13.93
C GLY A 197 -23.93 1.81 -13.65
N PHE A 198 -23.88 2.54 -14.74
CA PHE A 198 -24.08 3.99 -14.78
C PHE A 198 -24.96 4.33 -15.99
N ASP A 199 -26.08 5.01 -15.76
CA ASP A 199 -27.04 5.38 -16.80
C ASP A 199 -26.74 6.73 -17.49
N GLY A 200 -25.64 7.38 -17.10
CA GLY A 200 -25.24 8.71 -17.55
C GLY A 200 -25.52 9.81 -16.52
N ILE A 201 -26.32 9.52 -15.49
CA ILE A 201 -26.74 10.45 -14.44
C ILE A 201 -26.48 9.84 -13.04
N THR A 202 -26.90 8.59 -12.84
CA THR A 202 -26.84 7.89 -11.56
C THR A 202 -26.07 6.58 -11.65
N TRP A 203 -25.41 6.22 -10.55
CA TRP A 203 -24.77 4.92 -10.38
C TRP A 203 -25.77 3.92 -9.81
N GLU A 204 -25.89 2.77 -10.44
CA GLU A 204 -26.60 1.63 -9.89
C GLU A 204 -25.63 0.77 -9.08
N TRP A 205 -25.92 0.59 -7.79
CA TRP A 205 -25.09 -0.19 -6.87
C TRP A 205 -25.94 -0.97 -5.87
N GLU A 206 -25.34 -2.01 -5.30
CA GLU A 206 -25.97 -2.86 -4.29
C GLU A 206 -24.94 -3.27 -3.24
N GLU A 207 -25.34 -3.22 -1.96
CA GLU A 207 -24.54 -3.76 -0.87
C GLU A 207 -24.71 -5.28 -0.80
N VAL A 208 -23.58 -6.01 -0.83
CA VAL A 208 -23.55 -7.47 -0.72
C VAL A 208 -23.61 -7.84 0.76
N LYS A 209 -24.75 -8.30 1.24
CA LYS A 209 -25.04 -8.54 2.66
C LYS A 209 -24.37 -9.78 3.26
N ASN A 210 -23.80 -10.66 2.46
CA ASN A 210 -23.19 -11.90 2.92
C ASN A 210 -21.67 -11.83 2.87
N SER A 211 -21.01 -12.45 3.85
CA SER A 211 -19.55 -12.60 3.89
C SER A 211 -19.00 -13.39 2.69
N GLU A 212 -19.83 -14.17 2.05
CA GLU A 212 -19.52 -14.89 0.81
C GLU A 212 -20.32 -14.27 -0.33
N LEU A 213 -19.65 -14.03 -1.46
CA LEU A 213 -20.34 -13.55 -2.65
C LEU A 213 -21.30 -14.65 -3.13
N PRO A 214 -22.62 -14.39 -3.25
CA PRO A 214 -23.56 -15.36 -3.77
C PRO A 214 -23.15 -15.85 -5.16
N GLU A 215 -23.34 -17.13 -5.45
CA GLU A 215 -22.99 -17.73 -6.74
C GLU A 215 -23.62 -16.97 -7.92
N GLN A 216 -24.85 -16.50 -7.75
CA GLN A 216 -25.56 -15.69 -8.73
C GLN A 216 -24.81 -14.37 -9.00
N LEU A 217 -24.31 -13.71 -7.94
CA LEU A 217 -23.55 -12.47 -8.06
C LEU A 217 -22.21 -12.70 -8.76
N LEU A 218 -21.54 -13.82 -8.45
CA LEU A 218 -20.32 -14.23 -9.14
C LEU A 218 -20.54 -14.41 -10.64
N LEU A 219 -21.65 -15.08 -11.02
CA LEU A 219 -22.02 -15.28 -12.42
C LEU A 219 -22.35 -13.94 -13.11
N ASP A 220 -23.05 -13.04 -12.43
CA ASP A 220 -23.39 -11.72 -12.96
C ASP A 220 -22.16 -10.83 -13.14
N ILE A 221 -21.23 -10.85 -12.19
CA ILE A 221 -19.94 -10.11 -12.27
C ILE A 221 -19.09 -10.67 -13.42
N LEU A 222 -18.93 -12.00 -13.49
CA LEU A 222 -18.15 -12.65 -14.54
C LEU A 222 -18.78 -12.46 -15.93
N GLY A 223 -20.11 -12.48 -16.01
CA GLY A 223 -20.84 -12.26 -17.26
C GLY A 223 -20.78 -10.83 -17.77
N ASN A 224 -20.70 -9.84 -16.89
CA ASN A 224 -20.80 -8.43 -17.24
C ASN A 224 -19.46 -7.67 -17.21
N ARG A 225 -18.35 -8.25 -16.75
CA ARG A 225 -17.04 -7.62 -16.58
C ARG A 225 -17.10 -6.28 -15.81
N LYS A 226 -17.92 -6.22 -14.75
CA LYS A 226 -18.12 -4.99 -13.96
C LYS A 226 -17.22 -4.98 -12.73
N THR A 227 -16.76 -3.78 -12.37
CA THR A 227 -15.90 -3.53 -11.21
C THR A 227 -16.70 -3.66 -9.91
N VAL A 228 -16.08 -4.24 -8.88
CA VAL A 228 -16.65 -4.37 -7.53
C VAL A 228 -15.82 -3.50 -6.58
N LEU A 229 -16.48 -2.64 -5.80
CA LEU A 229 -15.85 -1.82 -4.78
C LEU A 229 -16.03 -2.49 -3.41
N PHE A 230 -14.93 -2.68 -2.69
CA PHE A 230 -14.92 -3.19 -1.33
C PHE A 230 -14.41 -2.13 -0.36
N VAL A 231 -15.03 -2.10 0.81
CA VAL A 231 -14.64 -1.20 1.89
C VAL A 231 -14.44 -2.03 3.14
N GLU A 232 -13.25 -2.04 3.70
CA GLU A 232 -12.94 -2.66 4.98
C GLU A 232 -12.77 -1.57 6.06
N GLY A 233 -13.53 -1.71 7.14
CA GLY A 233 -13.48 -0.79 8.28
C GLY A 233 -13.20 -1.55 9.56
N THR A 234 -12.27 -1.08 10.36
CA THR A 234 -11.76 -1.73 11.56
C THR A 234 -12.67 -1.62 12.79
N HIS A 235 -13.81 -0.93 12.73
CA HIS A 235 -14.70 -0.76 13.88
C HIS A 235 -16.17 -0.89 13.51
N ASP A 236 -16.73 -2.06 13.78
CA ASP A 236 -18.13 -2.21 14.15
C ASP A 236 -18.18 -2.47 15.67
N SER A 237 -18.41 -1.41 16.42
CA SER A 237 -18.88 -1.48 17.81
C SER A 237 -20.39 -1.33 17.87
#